data_0946b0ef3c8e42e56916f2c19fc52aff
#
_entry.id   0946b0ef3c8e42e56916f2c19fc52aff
#
_cell.length_a   1.000
_cell.length_b   1.000
_cell.length_c   1.000
_cell.angle_alpha   90.00
_cell.angle_beta   90.00
_cell.angle_gamma   90.00
#
_symmetry.space_group_name_H-M   'P 1'
#
loop_
_entity.id
_entity.type
_entity.pdbx_description
1 polymer ?
#
loop_
_entity_poly.entity_id
_entity_poly.type
_entity_poly.pdbx_seq_one_letter_code
_entity_poly.pdbx_strand_id
1 'polypeptide(L)'
;MGLKTAPKLIGRHVARRRVQLFSVLIACLVFLGSCVAFYPSAASWVSALEQTKQTDRYVDVTDSLSPFIKQEELSHAQEYNSSLADGTRIVDPFAAVQKHTQKTDDPYWNLLDPNDDGLMARLRIPTIDLKVPVYHGTAEDVLLEGAGHLEGTALPVGGLGTHAVMTGHRGLPQAAMFTDLDKVEVGDEIEIDVFGQTLVYRVTDSSVVLPTETALLRPQSGVDLISLVTCTPLGVNSHRIIVTAERVTPTPPSAGKNVDSVGFPWWAVGLTVTAAACFWYVIRTRGQETASDR
;
A
#
# COMPACT_ATOMS: atom_id res chain seq x y z
N MET A 1 53.11 27.83 -61.27
CA MET A 1 52.94 26.46 -60.75
C MET A 1 52.43 26.62 -59.32
N GLY A 2 51.11 26.63 -59.13
CA GLY A 2 50.49 26.90 -57.85
C GLY A 2 49.94 25.61 -57.25
N LEU A 3 50.45 25.22 -56.12
CA LEU A 3 49.91 24.10 -55.29
C LEU A 3 48.57 24.52 -54.68
N LYS A 4 47.49 23.87 -55.08
CA LYS A 4 46.18 23.94 -54.38
C LYS A 4 46.26 23.06 -53.18
N THR A 5 46.28 23.69 -52.02
CA THR A 5 46.13 23.03 -50.73
C THR A 5 44.70 22.56 -50.57
N ALA A 6 44.49 21.26 -50.42
CA ALA A 6 43.24 20.66 -49.94
C ALA A 6 43.22 20.72 -48.40
N PRO A 7 42.27 21.41 -47.82
CA PRO A 7 42.02 21.14 -46.40
C PRO A 7 40.52 21.16 -46.04
N LYS A 8 40.17 20.54 -44.92
CA LYS A 8 38.93 20.75 -44.16
C LYS A 8 37.83 19.70 -44.23
N LEU A 9 38.03 18.52 -44.76
CA LEU A 9 37.01 17.45 -44.59
C LEU A 9 37.04 16.77 -43.23
N ILE A 10 38.21 16.65 -42.60
CA ILE A 10 38.38 15.93 -41.30
C ILE A 10 37.76 16.70 -40.11
N GLY A 11 37.87 18.02 -40.08
CA GLY A 11 37.33 18.86 -39.00
C GLY A 11 35.78 18.86 -38.91
N ARG A 12 35.11 18.79 -40.07
CA ARG A 12 33.63 18.77 -40.14
C ARG A 12 33.04 17.46 -39.58
N HIS A 13 33.65 16.31 -39.87
CA HIS A 13 33.17 15.00 -39.34
C HIS A 13 33.34 14.91 -37.84
N VAL A 14 34.40 15.44 -37.25
CA VAL A 14 34.61 15.42 -35.79
C VAL A 14 33.64 16.35 -35.07
N ALA A 15 33.35 17.52 -35.58
CA ALA A 15 32.36 18.46 -35.01
C ALA A 15 30.94 17.88 -35.06
N ARG A 16 30.55 17.31 -36.20
CA ARG A 16 29.27 16.62 -36.41
C ARG A 16 29.06 15.46 -35.43
N ARG A 17 30.06 14.63 -35.22
CA ARG A 17 30.02 13.51 -34.25
C ARG A 17 29.88 14.02 -32.80
N ARG A 18 30.47 15.14 -32.45
CA ARG A 18 30.38 15.78 -31.13
C ARG A 18 28.98 16.32 -30.85
N VAL A 19 28.33 17.00 -31.79
CA VAL A 19 26.96 17.54 -31.64
C VAL A 19 25.97 16.40 -31.48
N GLN A 20 26.08 15.32 -32.28
CA GLN A 20 25.20 14.12 -32.14
C GLN A 20 25.37 13.45 -30.78
N LEU A 21 26.60 13.29 -30.28
CA LEU A 21 26.86 12.75 -28.97
C LEU A 21 26.25 13.60 -27.85
N PHE A 22 26.31 14.93 -27.99
CA PHE A 22 25.74 15.89 -27.04
C PHE A 22 24.21 15.81 -27.00
N SER A 23 23.54 15.73 -28.16
CA SER A 23 22.09 15.59 -28.26
C SER A 23 21.61 14.25 -27.67
N VAL A 24 22.32 13.17 -27.91
CA VAL A 24 22.04 11.88 -27.32
C VAL A 24 22.24 11.90 -25.80
N LEU A 25 23.34 12.53 -25.34
CA LEU A 25 23.59 12.67 -23.90
C LEU A 25 22.47 13.46 -23.20
N ILE A 26 22.02 14.57 -23.77
CA ILE A 26 20.89 15.34 -23.23
C ILE A 26 19.63 14.51 -23.20
N ALA A 27 19.29 13.81 -24.29
CA ALA A 27 18.13 12.95 -24.35
C ALA A 27 18.18 11.85 -23.29
N CYS A 28 19.34 11.21 -23.08
CA CYS A 28 19.54 10.21 -22.03
C CYS A 28 19.37 10.80 -20.64
N LEU A 29 19.92 11.98 -20.37
CA LEU A 29 19.78 12.65 -19.07
C LEU A 29 18.32 13.02 -18.77
N VAL A 30 17.59 13.55 -19.76
CA VAL A 30 16.17 13.88 -19.63
C VAL A 30 15.34 12.62 -19.38
N PHE A 31 15.59 11.56 -20.13
CA PHE A 31 14.88 10.29 -19.95
C PHE A 31 15.19 9.65 -18.60
N LEU A 32 16.45 9.63 -18.17
CA LEU A 32 16.84 9.13 -16.86
C LEU A 32 16.19 9.94 -15.73
N GLY A 33 16.19 11.27 -15.84
CA GLY A 33 15.50 12.16 -14.90
C GLY A 33 13.99 11.87 -14.82
N SER A 34 13.34 11.59 -15.97
CA SER A 34 11.92 11.21 -15.97
C SER A 34 11.69 9.84 -15.32
N CYS A 35 12.58 8.86 -15.53
CA CYS A 35 12.50 7.56 -14.84
C CYS A 35 12.58 7.74 -13.31
N VAL A 36 13.47 8.59 -12.82
CA VAL A 36 13.57 8.89 -11.38
C VAL A 36 12.32 9.60 -10.87
N ALA A 37 11.79 10.57 -11.63
CA ALA A 37 10.60 11.32 -11.25
C ALA A 37 9.33 10.45 -11.19
N PHE A 38 9.17 9.48 -12.11
CA PHE A 38 8.02 8.58 -12.15
C PHE A 38 8.20 7.31 -11.29
N TYR A 39 9.40 7.08 -10.73
CA TYR A 39 9.69 5.88 -9.94
C TYR A 39 8.70 5.64 -8.79
N PRO A 40 8.37 6.65 -7.93
CA PRO A 40 7.44 6.42 -6.84
C PRO A 40 6.04 5.99 -7.33
N SER A 41 5.53 6.64 -8.38
CA SER A 41 4.22 6.29 -8.94
C SER A 41 4.20 4.89 -9.58
N ALA A 42 5.29 4.50 -10.23
CA ALA A 42 5.42 3.17 -10.81
C ALA A 42 5.52 2.09 -9.72
N ALA A 43 6.34 2.32 -8.71
CA ALA A 43 6.53 1.40 -7.60
C ALA A 43 5.23 1.21 -6.79
N SER A 44 4.54 2.31 -6.47
CA SER A 44 3.25 2.27 -5.77
C SER A 44 2.18 1.53 -6.57
N TRP A 45 2.12 1.73 -7.91
CA TRP A 45 1.19 1.00 -8.77
C TRP A 45 1.47 -0.50 -8.80
N VAL A 46 2.75 -0.91 -8.89
CA VAL A 46 3.16 -2.33 -8.86
C VAL A 46 2.82 -2.95 -7.52
N SER A 47 3.08 -2.25 -6.41
CA SER A 47 2.71 -2.71 -5.07
C SER A 47 1.20 -2.91 -4.92
N ALA A 48 0.39 -1.93 -5.38
CA ALA A 48 -1.07 -2.05 -5.35
C ALA A 48 -1.58 -3.23 -6.19
N LEU A 49 -0.94 -3.51 -7.34
CA LEU A 49 -1.27 -4.67 -8.15
C LEU A 49 -0.97 -5.99 -7.42
N GLU A 50 0.17 -6.06 -6.73
CA GLU A 50 0.54 -7.26 -5.97
C GLU A 50 -0.39 -7.47 -4.76
N GLN A 51 -0.67 -6.42 -3.99
CA GLN A 51 -1.63 -6.48 -2.89
C GLN A 51 -3.03 -6.88 -3.35
N THR A 52 -3.46 -6.39 -4.53
CA THR A 52 -4.72 -6.82 -5.14
C THR A 52 -4.73 -8.31 -5.43
N LYS A 53 -3.67 -8.85 -6.04
CA LYS A 53 -3.57 -10.29 -6.32
C LYS A 53 -3.60 -11.14 -5.04
N GLN A 54 -2.88 -10.70 -4.00
CA GLN A 54 -2.85 -11.41 -2.71
C GLN A 54 -4.23 -11.41 -2.06
N THR A 55 -4.90 -10.26 -2.01
CA THR A 55 -6.24 -10.15 -1.44
C THR A 55 -7.30 -10.90 -2.26
N ASP A 56 -7.21 -10.90 -3.59
CA ASP A 56 -8.13 -11.65 -4.43
C ASP A 56 -7.92 -13.17 -4.24
N ARG A 57 -6.66 -13.62 -4.20
CA ARG A 57 -6.34 -15.02 -3.87
C ARG A 57 -6.89 -15.44 -2.51
N TYR A 58 -6.76 -14.58 -1.48
CA TYR A 58 -7.32 -14.84 -0.17
C TYR A 58 -8.85 -15.05 -0.23
N VAL A 59 -9.56 -14.15 -0.94
CA VAL A 59 -11.01 -14.27 -1.11
C VAL A 59 -11.38 -15.54 -1.86
N ASP A 60 -10.70 -15.84 -2.97
CA ASP A 60 -10.94 -17.06 -3.76
C ASP A 60 -10.75 -18.33 -2.92
N VAL A 61 -9.68 -18.37 -2.11
CA VAL A 61 -9.43 -19.51 -1.21
C VAL A 61 -10.51 -19.62 -0.15
N THR A 62 -10.79 -18.52 0.58
CA THR A 62 -11.79 -18.54 1.63
C THR A 62 -13.19 -18.82 1.09
N ASP A 63 -13.54 -18.34 -0.12
CA ASP A 63 -14.83 -18.62 -0.74
C ASP A 63 -14.97 -20.08 -1.17
N SER A 64 -13.88 -20.75 -1.52
CA SER A 64 -13.86 -22.17 -1.87
C SER A 64 -14.05 -23.11 -0.65
N LEU A 65 -13.82 -22.63 0.57
CA LEU A 65 -13.98 -23.41 1.79
C LEU A 65 -15.45 -23.76 2.05
N SER A 66 -15.68 -24.94 2.64
CA SER A 66 -17.04 -25.32 3.03
C SER A 66 -17.59 -24.38 4.11
N PRO A 67 -18.92 -24.17 4.17
CA PRO A 67 -19.53 -23.35 5.22
C PRO A 67 -19.18 -23.81 6.63
N PHE A 68 -18.96 -25.13 6.81
CA PHE A 68 -18.56 -25.70 8.09
C PHE A 68 -17.17 -25.22 8.51
N ILE A 69 -16.16 -25.30 7.62
CA ILE A 69 -14.78 -24.84 7.90
C ILE A 69 -14.76 -23.34 8.19
N LYS A 70 -15.47 -22.53 7.37
CA LYS A 70 -15.58 -21.08 7.61
C LYS A 70 -16.13 -20.78 9.00
N GLN A 71 -17.21 -21.47 9.39
CA GLN A 71 -17.85 -21.26 10.69
C GLN A 71 -16.97 -21.72 11.84
N GLU A 72 -16.24 -22.82 11.68
CA GLU A 72 -15.30 -23.34 12.66
C GLU A 72 -14.17 -22.35 12.93
N GLU A 73 -13.52 -21.84 11.89
CA GLU A 73 -12.47 -20.83 11.99
C GLU A 73 -12.95 -19.54 12.65
N LEU A 74 -14.10 -19.03 12.23
CA LEU A 74 -14.69 -17.84 12.84
C LEU A 74 -15.04 -18.07 14.32
N SER A 75 -15.48 -19.27 14.68
CA SER A 75 -15.77 -19.63 16.08
C SER A 75 -14.51 -19.68 16.93
N HIS A 76 -13.42 -20.25 16.41
CA HIS A 76 -12.12 -20.28 17.10
C HIS A 76 -11.57 -18.85 17.29
N ALA A 77 -11.71 -17.99 16.28
CA ALA A 77 -11.31 -16.58 16.39
C ALA A 77 -12.15 -15.81 17.42
N GLN A 78 -13.46 -16.09 17.51
CA GLN A 78 -14.34 -15.52 18.54
C GLN A 78 -14.01 -16.05 19.95
N GLU A 79 -13.66 -17.33 20.08
CA GLU A 79 -13.20 -17.91 21.33
C GLU A 79 -11.88 -17.26 21.79
N TYR A 80 -10.93 -17.08 20.86
CA TYR A 80 -9.71 -16.32 21.13
C TYR A 80 -10.03 -14.91 21.64
N ASN A 81 -10.89 -14.16 20.94
CA ASN A 81 -11.30 -12.82 21.34
C ASN A 81 -11.91 -12.82 22.76
N SER A 82 -12.68 -13.82 23.10
CA SER A 82 -13.29 -13.97 24.42
C SER A 82 -12.26 -14.33 25.51
N SER A 83 -11.14 -14.92 25.14
CA SER A 83 -10.05 -15.29 26.06
C SER A 83 -9.08 -14.14 26.34
N LEU A 84 -9.13 -13.05 25.54
CA LEU A 84 -8.30 -11.88 25.77
C LEU A 84 -8.65 -11.27 27.12
N ALA A 85 -7.67 -11.22 28.01
CA ALA A 85 -7.88 -10.68 29.34
C ALA A 85 -8.20 -9.17 29.30
N ASP A 86 -9.21 -8.75 30.06
CA ASP A 86 -9.43 -7.34 30.35
C ASP A 86 -8.15 -6.74 30.95
N GLY A 87 -7.49 -5.86 30.21
CA GLY A 87 -6.27 -5.20 30.68
C GLY A 87 -4.98 -5.61 29.97
N THR A 88 -5.04 -6.36 28.88
CA THR A 88 -3.87 -6.56 28.01
C THR A 88 -3.22 -5.19 27.71
N ARG A 89 -1.91 -5.08 28.00
CA ARG A 89 -1.18 -3.82 27.79
C ARG A 89 -0.97 -3.60 26.29
N ILE A 90 -1.82 -2.76 25.71
CA ILE A 90 -1.65 -2.31 24.34
C ILE A 90 -0.47 -1.34 24.30
N VAL A 91 0.52 -1.62 23.48
CA VAL A 91 1.69 -0.78 23.23
C VAL A 91 1.57 -0.13 21.86
N ASP A 92 2.32 0.96 21.63
CA ASP A 92 2.40 1.55 20.29
C ASP A 92 2.95 0.53 19.29
N PRO A 93 2.20 0.21 18.21
CA PRO A 93 2.60 -0.81 17.24
C PRO A 93 3.92 -0.51 16.52
N PHE A 94 4.35 0.76 16.51
CA PHE A 94 5.61 1.19 15.89
C PHE A 94 6.77 1.36 16.90
N ALA A 95 6.54 1.22 18.22
CA ALA A 95 7.57 1.41 19.24
C ALA A 95 8.48 0.21 19.44
N ALA A 96 8.06 -0.97 19.06
CA ALA A 96 8.85 -2.18 19.14
C ALA A 96 9.27 -2.58 17.72
N VAL A 97 10.57 -2.74 17.49
CA VAL A 97 11.06 -3.62 16.45
C VAL A 97 10.63 -5.03 16.88
N GLN A 98 9.36 -5.35 16.66
CA GLN A 98 8.90 -6.71 16.80
C GLN A 98 9.60 -7.48 15.69
N LYS A 99 10.64 -8.22 16.05
CA LYS A 99 11.18 -9.24 15.17
C LYS A 99 10.02 -10.19 14.91
N HIS A 100 9.82 -10.55 13.65
CA HIS A 100 8.97 -11.66 13.27
C HIS A 100 9.34 -12.83 14.19
N THR A 101 8.60 -12.99 15.28
CA THR A 101 8.77 -14.15 16.15
C THR A 101 8.21 -15.30 15.34
N GLN A 102 9.10 -16.23 14.95
CA GLN A 102 8.69 -17.51 14.38
C GLN A 102 7.45 -17.99 15.10
N LYS A 103 6.52 -18.63 14.35
CA LYS A 103 5.30 -19.27 14.88
C LYS A 103 5.58 -19.79 16.28
N THR A 104 5.07 -19.07 17.27
CA THR A 104 5.11 -19.51 18.67
C THR A 104 3.95 -20.48 18.85
N ASP A 105 3.93 -21.25 19.95
CA ASP A 105 2.79 -22.10 20.30
C ASP A 105 1.49 -21.30 20.60
N ASP A 106 1.53 -19.96 20.39
CA ASP A 106 0.36 -19.09 20.59
C ASP A 106 -0.66 -19.33 19.47
N PRO A 107 -1.90 -19.68 19.81
CA PRO A 107 -2.99 -19.88 18.85
C PRO A 107 -3.20 -18.72 17.88
N TYR A 108 -2.90 -17.49 18.29
CA TYR A 108 -3.02 -16.27 17.48
C TYR A 108 -2.45 -16.44 16.07
N TRP A 109 -1.26 -17.02 15.95
CA TRP A 109 -0.52 -17.11 14.69
C TRP A 109 -1.07 -18.14 13.69
N ASN A 110 -2.00 -19.01 14.15
CA ASN A 110 -2.59 -20.06 13.33
C ASN A 110 -4.07 -19.80 13.00
N LEU A 111 -4.69 -18.78 13.62
CA LEU A 111 -6.09 -18.44 13.39
C LEU A 111 -6.25 -17.54 12.17
N LEU A 112 -7.29 -17.77 11.38
CA LEU A 112 -7.63 -16.98 10.19
C LEU A 112 -6.54 -16.99 9.10
N ASP A 113 -5.67 -18.00 9.06
CA ASP A 113 -4.58 -18.13 8.08
C ASP A 113 -4.84 -19.32 7.12
N PRO A 114 -5.66 -19.14 6.08
CA PRO A 114 -6.09 -20.24 5.20
C PRO A 114 -4.99 -20.74 4.27
N ASN A 115 -3.91 -19.97 4.09
CA ASN A 115 -2.81 -20.27 3.18
C ASN A 115 -1.48 -20.56 3.87
N ASP A 116 -1.41 -20.46 5.19
CA ASP A 116 -0.18 -20.58 5.97
C ASP A 116 0.89 -19.50 5.59
N ASP A 117 0.41 -18.32 5.15
CA ASP A 117 1.22 -17.17 4.74
C ASP A 117 1.02 -15.94 5.66
N GLY A 118 0.24 -16.08 6.74
CA GLY A 118 -0.06 -15.05 7.72
C GLY A 118 -1.13 -14.05 7.30
N LEU A 119 -1.73 -14.19 6.12
CA LEU A 119 -2.79 -13.30 5.62
C LEU A 119 -4.14 -13.69 6.23
N MET A 120 -4.67 -12.81 7.12
CA MET A 120 -5.89 -13.10 7.89
C MET A 120 -7.15 -12.42 7.36
N ALA A 121 -7.02 -11.30 6.65
CA ALA A 121 -8.18 -10.53 6.18
C ALA A 121 -7.79 -9.60 5.03
N ARG A 122 -8.82 -9.05 4.37
CA ARG A 122 -8.69 -7.92 3.44
C ARG A 122 -9.36 -6.69 4.04
N LEU A 123 -8.63 -5.58 4.08
CA LEU A 123 -9.13 -4.27 4.51
C LEU A 123 -9.41 -3.41 3.28
N ARG A 124 -10.56 -2.73 3.26
CA ARG A 124 -10.94 -1.76 2.22
C ARG A 124 -11.50 -0.48 2.84
N ILE A 125 -11.14 0.66 2.25
CA ILE A 125 -11.72 1.97 2.57
C ILE A 125 -12.07 2.66 1.25
N PRO A 126 -13.32 2.55 0.78
CA PRO A 126 -13.72 3.05 -0.55
C PRO A 126 -13.46 4.54 -0.75
N THR A 127 -13.62 5.35 0.28
CA THR A 127 -13.47 6.83 0.21
C THR A 127 -12.06 7.26 -0.21
N ILE A 128 -11.03 6.47 0.09
CA ILE A 128 -9.63 6.74 -0.25
C ILE A 128 -9.05 5.71 -1.22
N ASP A 129 -9.92 4.91 -1.86
CA ASP A 129 -9.52 3.85 -2.82
C ASP A 129 -8.43 2.91 -2.25
N LEU A 130 -8.58 2.55 -0.97
CA LEU A 130 -7.64 1.68 -0.27
C LEU A 130 -8.14 0.23 -0.29
N LYS A 131 -7.25 -0.68 -0.71
CA LYS A 131 -7.42 -2.13 -0.63
C LYS A 131 -6.07 -2.75 -0.28
N VAL A 132 -5.96 -3.30 0.92
CA VAL A 132 -4.70 -3.89 1.41
C VAL A 132 -4.95 -5.22 2.12
N PRO A 133 -4.00 -6.16 2.03
CA PRO A 133 -4.01 -7.36 2.86
C PRO A 133 -3.72 -7.01 4.33
N VAL A 134 -4.31 -7.78 5.25
CA VAL A 134 -4.06 -7.69 6.69
C VAL A 134 -3.38 -8.98 7.13
N TYR A 135 -2.19 -8.83 7.68
CA TYR A 135 -1.35 -9.93 8.15
C TYR A 135 -1.28 -9.98 9.69
N HIS A 136 -0.85 -11.12 10.22
CA HIS A 136 -0.56 -11.26 11.65
C HIS A 136 0.65 -10.44 12.07
N GLY A 137 0.53 -9.77 13.22
CA GLY A 137 1.61 -8.99 13.83
C GLY A 137 1.89 -7.66 13.15
N THR A 138 2.82 -6.91 13.71
CA THR A 138 3.21 -5.56 13.26
C THR A 138 4.72 -5.44 13.08
N ALA A 139 5.39 -6.55 12.71
CA ALA A 139 6.80 -6.54 12.37
C ALA A 139 7.06 -5.72 11.10
N GLU A 140 8.26 -5.18 10.95
CA GLU A 140 8.61 -4.29 9.84
C GLU A 140 8.41 -4.96 8.47
N ASP A 141 8.78 -6.22 8.33
CA ASP A 141 8.59 -7.00 7.10
C ASP A 141 7.11 -7.17 6.75
N VAL A 142 6.24 -7.41 7.74
CA VAL A 142 4.78 -7.45 7.59
C VAL A 142 4.25 -6.09 7.09
N LEU A 143 4.67 -4.99 7.74
CA LEU A 143 4.20 -3.65 7.41
C LEU A 143 4.68 -3.15 6.05
N LEU A 144 5.72 -3.76 5.47
CA LEU A 144 6.14 -3.50 4.09
C LEU A 144 5.25 -4.20 3.04
N GLU A 145 4.59 -5.29 3.40
CA GLU A 145 3.71 -6.06 2.51
C GLU A 145 2.24 -5.61 2.57
N GLY A 146 1.76 -5.22 3.77
CA GLY A 146 0.37 -4.85 3.98
C GLY A 146 0.11 -4.13 5.29
N ALA A 147 -1.13 -4.19 5.76
CA ALA A 147 -1.46 -3.81 7.12
C ALA A 147 -1.15 -4.97 8.07
N GLY A 148 -0.68 -4.66 9.27
CA GLY A 148 -0.43 -5.64 10.32
C GLY A 148 -1.50 -5.56 11.40
N HIS A 149 -2.03 -6.71 11.83
CA HIS A 149 -2.91 -6.79 12.98
C HIS A 149 -2.09 -6.75 14.28
N LEU A 150 -2.46 -5.86 15.19
CA LEU A 150 -1.75 -5.71 16.47
C LEU A 150 -2.07 -6.87 17.39
N GLU A 151 -1.08 -7.72 17.65
CA GLU A 151 -1.17 -8.84 18.59
C GLU A 151 -1.63 -8.36 19.97
N GLY A 152 -2.52 -9.13 20.60
CA GLY A 152 -3.13 -8.78 21.89
C GLY A 152 -4.37 -7.90 21.79
N THR A 153 -4.78 -7.50 20.58
CA THR A 153 -6.10 -6.94 20.28
C THR A 153 -7.01 -8.00 19.69
N ALA A 154 -8.32 -7.73 19.62
CA ALA A 154 -9.26 -8.71 19.08
C ALA A 154 -9.01 -8.97 17.59
N LEU A 155 -9.10 -10.25 17.18
CA LEU A 155 -9.12 -10.62 15.76
C LEU A 155 -10.33 -9.99 15.06
N PRO A 156 -10.21 -9.65 13.76
CA PRO A 156 -11.20 -8.83 13.04
C PRO A 156 -12.41 -9.63 12.58
N VAL A 157 -13.03 -10.39 13.47
CA VAL A 157 -14.24 -11.19 13.23
C VAL A 157 -15.50 -10.58 13.84
N GLY A 158 -15.37 -9.39 14.44
CA GLY A 158 -16.44 -8.68 15.10
C GLY A 158 -16.81 -9.29 16.46
N GLY A 159 -17.75 -8.65 17.11
CA GLY A 159 -18.30 -9.07 18.41
C GLY A 159 -18.43 -7.92 19.39
N LEU A 160 -19.50 -7.93 20.20
CA LEU A 160 -19.70 -6.90 21.21
C LEU A 160 -18.59 -6.95 22.28
N GLY A 161 -18.00 -5.82 22.59
CA GLY A 161 -16.89 -5.70 23.52
C GLY A 161 -15.53 -6.00 22.91
N THR A 162 -15.42 -6.15 21.60
CA THR A 162 -14.15 -6.38 20.91
C THR A 162 -13.60 -5.09 20.29
N HIS A 163 -12.29 -5.00 20.14
CA HIS A 163 -11.61 -3.91 19.46
C HIS A 163 -10.41 -4.49 18.67
N ALA A 164 -10.55 -4.58 17.36
CA ALA A 164 -9.47 -4.98 16.47
C ALA A 164 -8.62 -3.77 16.08
N VAL A 165 -7.30 -3.89 16.11
CA VAL A 165 -6.38 -2.81 15.74
C VAL A 165 -5.50 -3.23 14.58
N MET A 166 -5.52 -2.45 13.50
CA MET A 166 -4.67 -2.65 12.33
C MET A 166 -3.75 -1.46 12.14
N THR A 167 -2.54 -1.76 11.73
CA THR A 167 -1.46 -0.78 11.59
C THR A 167 -0.90 -0.85 10.19
N GLY A 168 -0.57 0.30 9.63
CA GLY A 168 0.06 0.38 8.31
C GLY A 168 1.00 1.57 8.19
N HIS A 169 2.02 1.44 7.37
CA HIS A 169 2.95 2.53 7.08
C HIS A 169 2.27 3.71 6.38
N ARG A 170 2.86 4.89 6.53
CA ARG A 170 2.47 6.11 5.85
C ARG A 170 3.66 6.72 5.11
N GLY A 171 3.45 7.08 3.82
CA GLY A 171 4.45 7.78 3.03
C GLY A 171 5.60 6.91 2.53
N LEU A 172 5.38 5.60 2.37
CA LEU A 172 6.33 4.73 1.68
C LEU A 172 6.41 5.12 0.20
N PRO A 173 7.61 5.33 -0.37
CA PRO A 173 7.75 5.69 -1.78
C PRO A 173 7.23 4.62 -2.74
N GLN A 174 7.20 3.36 -2.29
CA GLN A 174 6.85 2.19 -3.10
C GLN A 174 5.43 1.66 -2.86
N ALA A 175 4.68 2.18 -1.88
CA ALA A 175 3.34 1.67 -1.57
C ALA A 175 2.45 2.76 -0.97
N ALA A 176 1.17 2.78 -1.36
CA ALA A 176 0.20 3.74 -0.83
C ALA A 176 -0.08 3.49 0.67
N MET A 177 -0.30 2.23 1.05
CA MET A 177 -0.62 1.84 2.44
C MET A 177 -1.60 2.82 3.10
N PHE A 178 -1.38 3.23 4.34
CA PHE A 178 -2.21 4.22 5.06
C PHE A 178 -1.79 5.68 4.80
N THR A 179 -1.21 5.97 3.62
CA THR A 179 -0.73 7.33 3.29
C THR A 179 -1.87 8.35 3.34
N ASP A 180 -3.05 7.99 2.87
CA ASP A 180 -4.22 8.85 2.79
C ASP A 180 -5.21 8.67 3.95
N LEU A 181 -4.81 7.99 5.03
CA LEU A 181 -5.68 7.75 6.20
C LEU A 181 -6.15 9.07 6.87
N ASP A 182 -5.40 10.15 6.72
CA ASP A 182 -5.77 11.48 7.19
C ASP A 182 -6.92 12.14 6.40
N LYS A 183 -7.32 11.56 5.27
CA LYS A 183 -8.47 12.02 4.48
C LYS A 183 -9.77 11.29 4.84
N VAL A 184 -9.68 10.28 5.69
CA VAL A 184 -10.86 9.55 6.17
C VAL A 184 -11.60 10.39 7.20
N GLU A 185 -12.90 10.58 6.96
CA GLU A 185 -13.76 11.43 7.78
C GLU A 185 -14.78 10.60 8.58
N VAL A 186 -15.34 11.20 9.63
CA VAL A 186 -16.43 10.59 10.40
C VAL A 186 -17.63 10.35 9.48
N GLY A 187 -18.12 9.11 9.50
CA GLY A 187 -19.21 8.66 8.63
C GLY A 187 -18.76 7.79 7.45
N ASP A 188 -17.48 7.81 7.09
CA ASP A 188 -16.91 6.91 6.08
C ASP A 188 -17.02 5.44 6.51
N GLU A 189 -16.97 4.55 5.53
CA GLU A 189 -17.07 3.10 5.78
C GLU A 189 -15.72 2.42 5.60
N ILE A 190 -15.43 1.52 6.54
CA ILE A 190 -14.29 0.58 6.51
C ILE A 190 -14.90 -0.81 6.37
N GLU A 191 -14.43 -1.57 5.39
CA GLU A 191 -14.87 -2.93 5.14
C GLU A 191 -13.74 -3.92 5.42
N ILE A 192 -14.09 -5.01 6.14
CA ILE A 192 -13.18 -6.14 6.41
C ILE A 192 -13.80 -7.39 5.81
N ASP A 193 -13.08 -8.02 4.89
CA ASP A 193 -13.46 -9.34 4.39
C ASP A 193 -12.62 -10.39 5.11
N VAL A 194 -13.29 -11.30 5.80
CA VAL A 194 -12.69 -12.36 6.60
C VAL A 194 -13.49 -13.64 6.47
N PHE A 195 -12.85 -14.71 6.02
CA PHE A 195 -13.45 -16.06 5.88
C PHE A 195 -14.86 -16.06 5.25
N GLY A 196 -15.03 -15.31 4.14
CA GLY A 196 -16.28 -15.23 3.38
C GLY A 196 -17.36 -14.35 4.02
N GLN A 197 -17.03 -13.58 5.06
CA GLN A 197 -17.88 -12.55 5.63
C GLN A 197 -17.33 -11.17 5.32
N THR A 198 -18.21 -10.22 5.01
CA THR A 198 -17.86 -8.79 4.95
C THR A 198 -18.43 -8.08 6.16
N LEU A 199 -17.54 -7.52 6.98
CA LEU A 199 -17.89 -6.70 8.13
C LEU A 199 -17.75 -5.23 7.74
N VAL A 200 -18.75 -4.42 8.00
CA VAL A 200 -18.73 -2.97 7.72
C VAL A 200 -18.69 -2.21 9.02
N TYR A 201 -17.76 -1.27 9.11
CA TYR A 201 -17.61 -0.36 10.23
C TYR A 201 -17.75 1.07 9.72
N ARG A 202 -18.39 1.93 10.50
CA ARG A 202 -18.54 3.36 10.20
C ARG A 202 -17.65 4.16 11.11
N VAL A 203 -16.83 5.04 10.53
CA VAL A 203 -15.90 5.88 11.27
C VAL A 203 -16.67 6.79 12.23
N THR A 204 -16.29 6.76 13.49
CA THR A 204 -16.85 7.56 14.59
C THR A 204 -15.90 8.60 15.12
N ASP A 205 -14.58 8.38 14.99
CA ASP A 205 -13.53 9.30 15.43
C ASP A 205 -12.28 9.21 14.56
N SER A 206 -11.59 10.35 14.40
CA SER A 206 -10.28 10.42 13.77
C SER A 206 -9.42 11.42 14.57
N SER A 207 -8.41 10.89 15.26
CA SER A 207 -7.61 11.65 16.22
C SER A 207 -6.12 11.55 15.93
N VAL A 208 -5.37 12.64 16.21
CA VAL A 208 -3.90 12.67 16.19
C VAL A 208 -3.39 12.73 17.62
N VAL A 209 -2.65 11.69 18.02
CA VAL A 209 -2.22 11.48 19.41
C VAL A 209 -0.72 11.19 19.50
N LEU A 210 -0.17 11.26 20.73
CA LEU A 210 1.19 10.80 20.98
C LEU A 210 1.26 9.26 20.97
N PRO A 211 2.42 8.66 20.65
CA PRO A 211 2.61 7.21 20.67
C PRO A 211 2.30 6.53 22.01
N THR A 212 2.36 7.29 23.09
CA THR A 212 2.06 6.80 24.46
C THR A 212 0.57 6.77 24.78
N GLU A 213 -0.28 7.38 23.95
CA GLU A 213 -1.73 7.48 24.18
C GLU A 213 -2.48 6.31 23.57
N THR A 214 -2.22 5.10 24.09
CA THR A 214 -2.83 3.86 23.63
C THR A 214 -4.20 3.55 24.24
N ALA A 215 -4.71 4.43 25.11
CA ALA A 215 -6.01 4.24 25.77
C ALA A 215 -7.19 4.16 24.78
N LEU A 216 -7.10 4.86 23.65
CA LEU A 216 -8.11 4.83 22.57
C LEU A 216 -8.22 3.49 21.88
N LEU A 217 -7.23 2.62 21.99
CA LEU A 217 -7.21 1.29 21.37
C LEU A 217 -7.81 0.19 22.26
N ARG A 218 -8.27 0.55 23.47
CA ARG A 218 -8.88 -0.42 24.40
C ARG A 218 -10.29 -0.78 23.99
N PRO A 219 -10.70 -2.05 24.20
CA PRO A 219 -12.07 -2.43 23.97
C PRO A 219 -13.04 -1.66 24.87
N GLN A 220 -14.25 -1.44 24.35
CA GLN A 220 -15.35 -0.79 25.07
C GLN A 220 -16.50 -1.78 25.25
N SER A 221 -16.99 -1.91 26.48
CA SER A 221 -18.07 -2.85 26.78
C SER A 221 -19.30 -2.59 25.93
N GLY A 222 -19.80 -3.64 25.27
CA GLY A 222 -21.02 -3.57 24.48
C GLY A 222 -20.87 -2.94 23.09
N VAL A 223 -19.64 -2.57 22.68
CA VAL A 223 -19.38 -1.96 21.36
C VAL A 223 -18.42 -2.87 20.57
N ASP A 224 -18.63 -2.99 19.27
CA ASP A 224 -17.75 -3.70 18.33
C ASP A 224 -16.96 -2.67 17.54
N LEU A 225 -15.65 -2.58 17.78
CA LEU A 225 -14.77 -1.52 17.27
C LEU A 225 -13.64 -2.07 16.41
N ILE A 226 -13.22 -1.23 15.48
CA ILE A 226 -11.96 -1.35 14.74
C ILE A 226 -11.21 -0.02 14.82
N SER A 227 -9.88 -0.06 14.95
CA SER A 227 -9.02 1.11 14.79
C SER A 227 -7.93 0.87 13.76
N LEU A 228 -7.69 1.89 12.93
CA LEU A 228 -6.57 1.95 11.99
C LEU A 228 -5.55 2.95 12.52
N VAL A 229 -4.28 2.53 12.58
CA VAL A 229 -3.20 3.31 13.18
C VAL A 229 -2.07 3.53 12.17
N THR A 230 -1.63 4.78 12.03
CA THR A 230 -0.46 5.12 11.21
C THR A 230 0.35 6.28 11.80
N CYS A 231 1.55 6.50 11.26
CA CYS A 231 2.45 7.56 11.73
C CYS A 231 2.13 8.92 11.09
N THR A 232 2.38 10.01 11.82
CA THR A 232 2.27 11.39 11.34
C THR A 232 3.20 12.33 12.16
N PRO A 233 3.64 13.51 11.63
CA PRO A 233 3.64 13.91 10.21
C PRO A 233 4.56 13.04 9.36
N LEU A 234 4.35 13.06 8.03
CA LEU A 234 5.18 12.32 7.07
C LEU A 234 6.67 12.63 7.27
N GLY A 235 7.50 11.57 7.38
CA GLY A 235 8.94 11.68 7.56
C GLY A 235 9.42 12.07 8.96
N VAL A 236 8.52 12.57 9.83
CA VAL A 236 8.84 12.89 11.25
C VAL A 236 8.35 11.80 12.19
N ASN A 237 7.15 11.26 11.95
CA ASN A 237 6.56 10.12 12.65
C ASN A 237 6.42 10.28 14.18
N SER A 238 6.31 11.53 14.66
CA SER A 238 6.27 11.86 16.10
C SER A 238 4.92 11.58 16.76
N HIS A 239 3.86 11.46 15.97
CA HIS A 239 2.48 11.23 16.41
C HIS A 239 1.89 10.05 15.68
N ARG A 240 0.67 9.65 16.09
CA ARG A 240 -0.15 8.62 15.43
C ARG A 240 -1.48 9.22 15.01
N ILE A 241 -1.94 8.88 13.79
CA ILE A 241 -3.33 9.02 13.40
C ILE A 241 -4.02 7.73 13.84
N ILE A 242 -5.12 7.86 14.58
CA ILE A 242 -6.00 6.76 14.95
C ILE A 242 -7.37 7.06 14.38
N VAL A 243 -7.83 6.23 13.44
CA VAL A 243 -9.19 6.26 12.91
C VAL A 243 -9.96 5.13 13.56
N THR A 244 -10.98 5.44 14.36
CA THR A 244 -11.83 4.47 15.05
C THR A 244 -13.18 4.39 14.38
N ALA A 245 -13.67 3.17 14.19
CA ALA A 245 -14.95 2.90 13.57
C ALA A 245 -15.74 1.84 14.35
N GLU A 246 -17.09 1.99 14.34
CA GLU A 246 -18.02 1.10 15.01
C GLU A 246 -18.77 0.24 13.99
N ARG A 247 -19.02 -1.00 14.36
CA ARG A 247 -19.71 -2.01 13.56
C ARG A 247 -21.10 -1.57 13.12
N VAL A 248 -21.37 -1.65 11.82
CA VAL A 248 -22.71 -1.42 11.24
C VAL A 248 -23.46 -2.74 11.18
N THR A 249 -24.58 -2.82 11.90
CA THR A 249 -25.45 -4.01 11.89
C THR A 249 -26.90 -3.63 11.59
N PRO A 250 -27.57 -4.31 10.65
CA PRO A 250 -27.05 -5.36 9.76
C PRO A 250 -26.06 -4.83 8.74
N THR A 251 -25.17 -5.71 8.21
CA THR A 251 -24.25 -5.34 7.14
C THR A 251 -25.01 -4.79 5.92
N PRO A 252 -24.65 -3.61 5.40
CA PRO A 252 -25.32 -3.02 4.25
C PRO A 252 -25.27 -3.93 3.01
N PRO A 253 -26.34 -3.99 2.18
CA PRO A 253 -26.34 -4.81 0.96
C PRO A 253 -25.34 -4.35 -0.11
N SER A 254 -24.77 -3.16 0.02
CA SER A 254 -23.70 -2.61 -0.83
C SER A 254 -22.32 -3.13 -0.47
N ALA A 255 -22.16 -3.67 0.73
CA ALA A 255 -20.86 -4.16 1.23
C ALA A 255 -20.27 -5.21 0.29
N GLY A 256 -18.97 -5.15 0.08
CA GLY A 256 -18.25 -6.10 -0.75
C GLY A 256 -18.40 -5.94 -2.27
N LYS A 257 -19.27 -5.03 -2.75
CA LYS A 257 -19.60 -4.91 -4.18
C LYS A 257 -18.67 -4.00 -4.99
N ASN A 258 -17.87 -3.19 -4.35
CA ASN A 258 -16.92 -2.33 -5.04
C ASN A 258 -15.80 -3.20 -5.61
N VAL A 259 -15.78 -3.34 -6.93
CA VAL A 259 -14.70 -4.01 -7.65
C VAL A 259 -13.57 -2.99 -7.78
N ASP A 260 -12.69 -2.99 -6.81
CA ASP A 260 -11.52 -2.12 -6.80
C ASP A 260 -10.52 -2.63 -7.84
N SER A 261 -10.43 -1.93 -8.97
CA SER A 261 -9.38 -2.17 -9.95
C SER A 261 -8.20 -1.24 -9.67
N VAL A 262 -6.99 -1.76 -9.77
CA VAL A 262 -5.79 -0.91 -9.76
C VAL A 262 -5.93 0.13 -10.88
N GLY A 263 -5.86 1.40 -10.54
CA GLY A 263 -6.05 2.50 -11.48
C GLY A 263 -5.13 2.42 -12.70
N PHE A 264 -5.48 3.16 -13.76
CA PHE A 264 -4.69 3.17 -14.99
C PHE A 264 -3.26 3.68 -14.74
N PRO A 265 -2.20 3.04 -15.30
CA PRO A 265 -0.80 3.40 -15.06
C PRO A 265 -0.39 4.67 -15.82
N TRP A 266 -0.83 5.84 -15.41
CA TRP A 266 -0.52 7.13 -16.04
C TRP A 266 0.98 7.44 -16.10
N TRP A 267 1.76 6.90 -15.17
CA TRP A 267 3.22 6.98 -15.18
C TRP A 267 3.83 6.38 -16.45
N ALA A 268 3.26 5.27 -16.94
CA ALA A 268 3.74 4.62 -18.16
C ALA A 268 3.48 5.49 -19.40
N VAL A 269 2.35 6.21 -19.44
CA VAL A 269 2.06 7.20 -20.48
C VAL A 269 3.08 8.33 -20.43
N GLY A 270 3.37 8.87 -19.25
CA GLY A 270 4.37 9.92 -19.06
C GLY A 270 5.76 9.51 -19.56
N LEU A 271 6.22 8.30 -19.21
CA LEU A 271 7.49 7.76 -19.68
C LEU A 271 7.52 7.56 -21.21
N THR A 272 6.41 7.06 -21.78
CA THR A 272 6.30 6.82 -23.22
C THR A 272 6.37 8.13 -24.00
N VAL A 273 5.65 9.16 -23.54
CA VAL A 273 5.69 10.51 -24.15
C VAL A 273 7.10 11.11 -24.06
N THR A 274 7.76 10.99 -22.90
CA THR A 274 9.13 11.46 -22.71
C THR A 274 10.09 10.74 -23.64
N ALA A 275 9.99 9.42 -23.76
CA ALA A 275 10.81 8.63 -24.67
C ALA A 275 10.62 9.05 -26.14
N ALA A 276 9.36 9.24 -26.56
CA ALA A 276 9.03 9.72 -27.91
C ALA A 276 9.59 11.13 -28.19
N ALA A 277 9.48 12.03 -27.21
CA ALA A 277 10.03 13.38 -27.31
C ALA A 277 11.58 13.37 -27.42
N CYS A 278 12.25 12.57 -26.60
CA CYS A 278 13.70 12.38 -26.67
C CYS A 278 14.15 11.81 -28.02
N PHE A 279 13.43 10.80 -28.51
CA PHE A 279 13.69 10.19 -29.82
C PHE A 279 13.51 11.21 -30.96
N TRP A 280 12.39 11.93 -30.95
CA TRP A 280 12.13 13.00 -31.94
C TRP A 280 13.19 14.09 -31.89
N TYR A 281 13.61 14.52 -30.70
CA TYR A 281 14.70 15.52 -30.53
C TYR A 281 15.99 15.04 -31.19
N VAL A 282 16.41 13.79 -30.96
CA VAL A 282 17.63 13.23 -31.54
C VAL A 282 17.53 13.14 -33.08
N ILE A 283 16.37 12.76 -33.64
CA ILE A 283 16.17 12.71 -35.10
C ILE A 283 16.20 14.08 -35.69
N ARG A 284 15.52 15.08 -35.09
CA ARG A 284 15.46 16.45 -35.59
C ARG A 284 16.85 17.09 -35.60
N THR A 285 17.67 16.89 -34.59
CA THR A 285 19.04 17.40 -34.54
C THR A 285 19.92 16.76 -35.62
N ARG A 286 19.69 15.51 -35.97
CA ARG A 286 20.34 14.85 -37.14
C ARG A 286 19.92 15.45 -38.48
N GLY A 287 18.63 15.79 -38.65
CA GLY A 287 18.07 16.32 -39.90
C GLY A 287 18.51 17.77 -40.22
N GLN A 288 18.66 18.63 -39.21
CA GLN A 288 19.10 20.01 -39.40
C GLN A 288 20.54 20.10 -39.93
N GLU A 289 21.41 19.17 -39.56
CA GLU A 289 22.77 19.09 -40.03
C GLU A 289 22.87 18.71 -41.52
N THR A 290 21.92 17.88 -42.02
CA THR A 290 21.89 17.48 -43.44
C THR A 290 21.35 18.58 -44.37
N ALA A 291 20.51 19.49 -43.86
CA ALA A 291 19.94 20.60 -44.63
C ALA A 291 20.91 21.80 -44.78
N SER A 292 21.85 21.96 -43.82
CA SER A 292 22.88 23.03 -43.88
C SER A 292 24.08 22.71 -44.82
N ASP A 293 24.14 21.49 -45.32
CA ASP A 293 25.22 21.01 -46.20
C ASP A 293 24.82 20.98 -47.70
N ARG A 294 23.61 21.44 -48.07
CA ARG A 294 23.12 21.64 -49.43
C ARG A 294 23.09 23.11 -49.78
#